data_3f3cb0e672fd1aca97934708967b2f3c
#
_entry.id   3f3cb0e672fd1aca97934708967b2f3c
#
_cell.length_a   1.000
_cell.length_b   1.000
_cell.length_c   1.000
_cell.angle_alpha   90.00
_cell.angle_beta   90.00
_cell.angle_gamma   90.00
#
_symmetry.space_group_name_H-M   'P 1'
#
loop_
_entity.id
_entity.type
_entity.pdbx_description
1 polymer ?
#
loop_
_entity_poly.entity_id
_entity_poly.type
_entity_poly.pdbx_seq_one_letter_code
_entity_poly.pdbx_strand_id
1 'polypeptide(L)'
;MPTRVLVTGAGGFIGHHLVTYLKERDYWVRGVDLKHPEFTTTDADDFEILDLRRWDACLQAVRGVEHVYALAADMGGMGFISSNHATILRNNALINLHTIDAARLEGVKRYLYSSSACIYPEHLQRDTDVKPL
;
A
#
# COMPACT_ATOMS: atom_id res chain seq x y z
N MET A 1 -10.27 -23.09 -3.19
CA MET A 1 -9.37 -22.07 -3.78
C MET A 1 -9.09 -20.97 -2.74
N PRO A 2 -7.84 -20.66 -2.45
CA PRO A 2 -7.53 -19.58 -1.54
C PRO A 2 -7.99 -18.22 -2.10
N THR A 3 -8.39 -17.33 -1.21
CA THR A 3 -8.68 -15.94 -1.58
C THR A 3 -7.40 -15.27 -2.06
N ARG A 4 -7.47 -14.58 -3.17
CA ARG A 4 -6.33 -13.90 -3.77
C ARG A 4 -6.28 -12.44 -3.34
N VAL A 5 -5.14 -12.03 -2.80
CA VAL A 5 -4.97 -10.68 -2.27
C VAL A 5 -3.76 -10.00 -2.90
N LEU A 6 -3.86 -8.68 -3.03
CA LEU A 6 -2.75 -7.82 -3.42
C LEU A 6 -2.30 -7.00 -2.21
N VAL A 7 -1.00 -6.97 -1.98
CA VAL A 7 -0.36 -6.04 -1.04
C VAL A 7 0.52 -5.10 -1.86
N THR A 8 0.16 -3.83 -1.93
CA THR A 8 1.04 -2.82 -2.51
C THR A 8 1.98 -2.28 -1.43
N GLY A 9 3.16 -1.82 -1.82
CA GLY A 9 4.18 -1.47 -0.83
C GLY A 9 4.78 -2.69 -0.15
N ALA A 10 4.74 -3.84 -0.80
CA ALA A 10 5.14 -5.14 -0.24
C ALA A 10 6.65 -5.27 0.00
N GLY A 11 7.46 -4.40 -0.59
CA GLY A 11 8.90 -4.32 -0.33
C GLY A 11 9.25 -3.48 0.90
N GLY A 12 8.29 -2.77 1.48
CA GLY A 12 8.48 -1.97 2.69
C GLY A 12 8.36 -2.79 3.97
N PHE A 13 8.62 -2.14 5.10
CA PHE A 13 8.64 -2.79 6.41
C PHE A 13 7.27 -3.40 6.77
N ILE A 14 6.22 -2.60 6.73
CA ILE A 14 4.86 -3.09 7.06
C ILE A 14 4.39 -4.06 5.99
N GLY A 15 4.63 -3.75 4.72
CA GLY A 15 4.13 -4.55 3.60
C GLY A 15 4.65 -5.98 3.61
N HIS A 16 5.95 -6.19 3.80
CA HIS A 16 6.48 -7.56 3.81
C HIS A 16 6.03 -8.38 5.02
N HIS A 17 5.86 -7.74 6.18
CA HIS A 17 5.28 -8.42 7.35
C HIS A 17 3.82 -8.81 7.13
N LEU A 18 3.04 -7.93 6.48
CA LEU A 18 1.65 -8.25 6.13
C LEU A 18 1.57 -9.42 5.14
N VAL A 19 2.48 -9.46 4.16
CA VAL A 19 2.56 -10.60 3.23
C VAL A 19 2.75 -11.91 3.99
N THR A 20 3.73 -11.98 4.89
CA THR A 20 3.98 -13.16 5.72
C THR A 20 2.75 -13.53 6.55
N TYR A 21 2.13 -12.55 7.20
CA TYR A 21 0.92 -12.75 7.99
C TYR A 21 -0.23 -13.36 7.17
N LEU A 22 -0.44 -12.85 5.96
CA LEU A 22 -1.49 -13.36 5.07
C LEU A 22 -1.17 -14.76 4.56
N LYS A 23 0.09 -15.05 4.26
CA LYS A 23 0.52 -16.40 3.85
C LYS A 23 0.28 -17.44 4.94
N GLU A 24 0.52 -17.10 6.20
CA GLU A 24 0.24 -17.98 7.34
C GLU A 24 -1.24 -18.28 7.52
N ARG A 25 -2.13 -17.53 6.85
CA ARG A 25 -3.58 -17.67 6.87
C ARG A 25 -4.15 -18.18 5.57
N ASP A 26 -3.33 -18.85 4.79
CA ASP A 26 -3.72 -19.53 3.56
C ASP A 26 -4.26 -18.63 2.44
N TYR A 27 -3.94 -17.33 2.45
CA TYR A 27 -4.21 -16.48 1.30
C TYR A 27 -3.18 -16.73 0.19
N TRP A 28 -3.62 -16.57 -1.06
CA TRP A 28 -2.69 -16.39 -2.16
C TRP A 28 -2.34 -14.90 -2.24
N VAL A 29 -1.05 -14.55 -2.20
CA VAL A 29 -0.61 -13.17 -2.05
C VAL A 29 0.26 -12.74 -3.23
N ARG A 30 -0.16 -11.67 -3.90
CA ARG A 30 0.70 -10.90 -4.79
C ARG A 30 1.24 -9.68 -4.05
N GLY A 31 2.56 -9.54 -4.04
CA GLY A 31 3.24 -8.34 -3.56
C GLY A 31 3.65 -7.46 -4.74
N VAL A 32 3.51 -6.16 -4.58
CA VAL A 32 3.94 -5.17 -5.58
C VAL A 32 4.68 -4.03 -4.89
N ASP A 33 5.82 -3.66 -5.43
CA ASP A 33 6.60 -2.51 -4.98
C ASP A 33 7.56 -2.07 -6.09
N LEU A 34 8.27 -0.96 -5.88
CA LEU A 34 9.38 -0.52 -6.72
C LEU A 34 10.65 -1.35 -6.46
N LYS A 35 10.71 -2.05 -5.33
CA LYS A 35 11.85 -2.86 -4.91
C LYS A 35 11.40 -4.08 -4.10
N HIS A 36 12.24 -5.10 -4.07
CA HIS A 36 12.08 -6.23 -3.15
C HIS A 36 12.35 -5.81 -1.70
N PRO A 37 11.87 -6.58 -0.70
CA PRO A 37 12.23 -6.33 0.70
C PRO A 37 13.76 -6.31 0.88
N GLU A 38 14.25 -5.37 1.68
CA GLU A 38 15.68 -5.09 1.78
C GLU A 38 16.43 -6.13 2.62
N PHE A 39 15.83 -6.61 3.69
CA PHE A 39 16.52 -7.44 4.68
C PHE A 39 16.04 -8.89 4.72
N THR A 40 15.14 -9.28 3.86
CA THR A 40 14.58 -10.63 3.82
C THR A 40 14.04 -10.94 2.44
N THR A 41 13.83 -12.23 2.16
CA THR A 41 13.08 -12.65 0.98
C THR A 41 11.58 -12.51 1.24
N THR A 42 10.83 -12.24 0.18
CA THR A 42 9.37 -12.17 0.30
C THR A 42 8.74 -13.56 0.34
N ASP A 43 7.67 -13.70 1.13
CA ASP A 43 6.85 -14.92 1.17
C ASP A 43 5.70 -14.90 0.15
N ALA A 44 5.56 -13.83 -0.62
CA ALA A 44 4.50 -13.71 -1.62
C ALA A 44 4.58 -14.83 -2.66
N ASP A 45 3.41 -15.31 -3.09
CA ASP A 45 3.32 -16.30 -4.20
C ASP A 45 3.76 -15.68 -5.52
N ASP A 46 3.51 -14.38 -5.69
CA ASP A 46 3.90 -13.60 -6.85
C ASP A 46 4.39 -12.24 -6.35
N PHE A 47 5.52 -11.78 -6.85
CA PHE A 47 6.04 -10.46 -6.52
C PHE A 47 6.44 -9.73 -7.80
N GLU A 48 5.84 -8.57 -8.02
CA GLU A 48 6.07 -7.79 -9.23
C GLU A 48 6.67 -6.42 -8.90
N ILE A 49 7.69 -6.05 -9.64
CA ILE A 49 8.29 -4.71 -9.57
C ILE A 49 7.50 -3.80 -10.49
N LEU A 50 6.64 -2.97 -9.93
CA LEU A 50 5.73 -2.08 -10.67
C LEU A 50 5.71 -0.69 -10.06
N ASP A 51 5.63 0.31 -10.92
CA ASP A 51 5.43 1.71 -10.52
C ASP A 51 3.93 2.04 -10.59
N LEU A 52 3.28 2.10 -9.43
CA LEU A 52 1.84 2.31 -9.31
C LEU A 52 1.41 3.77 -9.59
N ARG A 53 2.32 4.66 -9.94
CA ARG A 53 1.95 5.96 -10.52
C ARG A 53 1.44 5.79 -11.95
N ARG A 54 1.73 4.66 -12.58
CA ARG A 54 1.31 4.32 -13.94
C ARG A 54 0.01 3.55 -13.92
N TRP A 55 -0.91 3.96 -14.77
CA TRP A 55 -2.22 3.31 -14.90
C TRP A 55 -2.12 1.83 -15.32
N ASP A 56 -1.31 1.55 -16.33
CA ASP A 56 -1.11 0.19 -16.84
C ASP A 56 -0.53 -0.75 -15.75
N ALA A 57 0.38 -0.26 -14.93
CA ALA A 57 0.93 -1.01 -13.81
C ALA A 57 -0.14 -1.35 -12.76
N CYS A 58 -1.03 -0.41 -12.46
CA CYS A 58 -2.13 -0.65 -11.52
C CYS A 58 -3.11 -1.70 -12.04
N LEU A 59 -3.45 -1.67 -13.32
CA LEU A 59 -4.29 -2.70 -13.95
C LEU A 59 -3.64 -4.08 -13.87
N GLN A 60 -2.34 -4.16 -14.10
CA GLN A 60 -1.59 -5.41 -13.99
C GLN A 60 -1.57 -5.92 -12.53
N ALA A 61 -1.35 -5.02 -11.57
CA ALA A 61 -1.25 -5.37 -10.15
C ALA A 61 -2.54 -5.99 -9.62
N VAL A 62 -3.71 -5.43 -9.97
CA VAL A 62 -5.01 -5.86 -9.42
C VAL A 62 -5.62 -7.05 -10.15
N ARG A 63 -5.04 -7.49 -11.26
CA ARG A 63 -5.64 -8.55 -12.06
C ARG A 63 -5.80 -9.85 -11.29
N GLY A 64 -7.04 -10.33 -11.20
CA GLY A 64 -7.37 -11.60 -10.59
C GLY A 64 -7.33 -11.62 -9.06
N VAL A 65 -7.27 -10.47 -8.40
CA VAL A 65 -7.30 -10.42 -6.93
C VAL A 65 -8.69 -10.00 -6.42
N GLU A 66 -9.03 -10.45 -5.23
CA GLU A 66 -10.30 -10.19 -4.58
C GLU A 66 -10.20 -9.11 -3.50
N HIS A 67 -9.05 -9.02 -2.82
CA HIS A 67 -8.79 -8.03 -1.79
C HIS A 67 -7.52 -7.24 -2.09
N VAL A 68 -7.53 -5.95 -1.76
CA VAL A 68 -6.35 -5.08 -1.91
C VAL A 68 -6.02 -4.44 -0.56
N TYR A 69 -4.76 -4.54 -0.18
CA TYR A 69 -4.16 -3.80 0.94
C TYR A 69 -3.24 -2.74 0.34
N ALA A 70 -3.71 -1.51 0.29
CA ALA A 70 -3.03 -0.40 -0.36
C ALA A 70 -2.10 0.31 0.63
N LEU A 71 -0.84 -0.13 0.67
CA LEU A 71 0.19 0.42 1.55
C LEU A 71 1.26 1.21 0.78
N ALA A 72 1.26 1.16 -0.55
CA ALA A 72 2.25 1.87 -1.35
C ALA A 72 2.10 3.38 -1.21
N ALA A 73 3.21 4.04 -0.93
CA ALA A 73 3.27 5.49 -0.84
C ALA A 73 4.68 5.97 -1.15
N ASP A 74 4.77 7.19 -1.69
CA ASP A 74 6.03 7.92 -1.78
C ASP A 74 6.24 8.61 -0.43
N MET A 75 7.16 8.08 0.36
CA MET A 75 7.43 8.52 1.72
C MET A 75 8.92 8.62 1.97
N GLY A 76 9.27 9.50 2.90
CA GLY A 76 10.60 9.65 3.44
C GLY A 76 10.54 10.15 4.87
N GLY A 77 11.68 10.46 5.46
CA GLY A 77 11.74 11.13 6.76
C GLY A 77 11.14 12.55 6.70
N MET A 78 10.86 13.14 7.85
CA MET A 78 10.24 14.47 7.92
C MET A 78 11.00 15.55 7.13
N GLY A 79 12.32 15.47 7.08
CA GLY A 79 13.11 16.40 6.29
C GLY A 79 12.83 16.30 4.78
N PHE A 80 12.73 15.08 4.26
CA PHE A 80 12.37 14.83 2.85
C PHE A 80 10.96 15.30 2.55
N ILE A 81 9.99 14.94 3.40
CA ILE A 81 8.59 15.34 3.25
C ILE A 81 8.46 16.86 3.24
N SER A 82 9.13 17.55 4.17
CA SER A 82 9.08 19.02 4.30
C SER A 82 9.68 19.74 3.09
N SER A 83 10.62 19.13 2.37
CA SER A 83 11.31 19.73 1.22
C SER A 83 10.68 19.38 -0.13
N ASN A 84 9.80 18.37 -0.19
CA ASN A 84 9.32 17.78 -1.45
C ASN A 84 7.79 17.66 -1.50
N HIS A 85 7.06 18.60 -0.91
CA HIS A 85 5.60 18.55 -0.77
C HIS A 85 4.85 18.29 -2.08
N ALA A 86 5.16 19.06 -3.12
CA ALA A 86 4.45 18.96 -4.39
C ALA A 86 4.67 17.60 -5.07
N THR A 87 5.91 17.12 -5.07
CA THR A 87 6.27 15.83 -5.66
C THR A 87 5.61 14.68 -4.90
N ILE A 88 5.65 14.70 -3.58
CA ILE A 88 5.06 13.66 -2.73
C ILE A 88 3.55 13.64 -2.91
N LEU A 89 2.89 14.80 -2.88
CA LEU A 89 1.45 14.91 -3.10
C LEU A 89 1.05 14.33 -4.45
N ARG A 90 1.75 14.74 -5.51
CA ARG A 90 1.49 14.24 -6.86
C ARG A 90 1.65 12.73 -6.96
N ASN A 91 2.76 12.20 -6.48
CA ASN A 91 3.05 10.76 -6.58
C ASN A 91 2.03 9.95 -5.78
N ASN A 92 1.70 10.35 -4.57
CA ASN A 92 0.71 9.67 -3.75
C ASN A 92 -0.71 9.78 -4.31
N ALA A 93 -1.07 10.92 -4.89
CA ALA A 93 -2.35 11.08 -5.58
C ALA A 93 -2.47 10.10 -6.76
N LEU A 94 -1.43 10.01 -7.60
CA LEU A 94 -1.41 9.07 -8.73
C LEU A 94 -1.49 7.62 -8.27
N ILE A 95 -0.70 7.22 -7.28
CA ILE A 95 -0.71 5.86 -6.74
C ILE A 95 -2.12 5.51 -6.23
N ASN A 96 -2.70 6.37 -5.41
CA ASN A 96 -3.96 6.09 -4.73
C ASN A 96 -5.14 6.09 -5.72
N LEU A 97 -5.22 7.09 -6.61
CA LEU A 97 -6.31 7.20 -7.58
C LEU A 97 -6.26 6.06 -8.61
N HIS A 98 -5.10 5.78 -9.16
CA HIS A 98 -4.95 4.70 -10.14
C HIS A 98 -5.20 3.33 -9.53
N THR A 99 -4.71 3.09 -8.32
CA THR A 99 -4.89 1.78 -7.67
C THR A 99 -6.36 1.52 -7.34
N ILE A 100 -7.07 2.50 -6.78
CA ILE A 100 -8.48 2.30 -6.42
C ILE A 100 -9.37 2.20 -7.66
N ASP A 101 -9.09 2.98 -8.71
CA ASP A 101 -9.84 2.88 -9.96
C ASP A 101 -9.62 1.54 -10.66
N ALA A 102 -8.38 1.07 -10.71
CA ALA A 102 -8.07 -0.24 -11.28
C ALA A 102 -8.75 -1.36 -10.48
N ALA A 103 -8.73 -1.28 -9.16
CA ALA A 103 -9.41 -2.23 -8.27
C ALA A 103 -10.93 -2.27 -8.53
N ARG A 104 -11.55 -1.10 -8.71
CA ARG A 104 -12.97 -0.99 -9.04
C ARG A 104 -13.30 -1.67 -10.38
N LEU A 105 -12.49 -1.41 -11.40
CA LEU A 105 -12.71 -1.99 -12.73
C LEU A 105 -12.52 -3.51 -12.74
N GLU A 106 -11.61 -4.03 -11.96
CA GLU A 106 -11.36 -5.49 -11.84
C GLU A 106 -12.41 -6.19 -10.96
N GLY A 107 -13.24 -5.46 -10.26
CA GLY A 107 -14.26 -6.02 -9.38
C GLY A 107 -13.73 -6.50 -8.03
N VAL A 108 -12.69 -5.86 -7.52
CA VAL A 108 -12.14 -6.14 -6.19
C VAL A 108 -13.24 -5.99 -5.13
N LYS A 109 -13.35 -6.96 -4.24
CA LYS A 109 -14.43 -7.03 -3.25
C LYS A 109 -14.14 -6.21 -1.98
N ARG A 110 -12.87 -6.12 -1.60
CA ARG A 110 -12.44 -5.38 -0.40
C ARG A 110 -11.18 -4.58 -0.70
N TYR A 111 -11.20 -3.34 -0.28
CA TYR A 111 -10.07 -2.43 -0.46
C TYR A 111 -9.77 -1.75 0.87
N LEU A 112 -8.58 -1.99 1.41
CA LEU A 112 -8.10 -1.32 2.61
C LEU A 112 -7.05 -0.29 2.20
N TYR A 113 -7.29 0.94 2.60
CA TYR A 113 -6.35 2.05 2.42
C TYR A 113 -5.68 2.39 3.74
N SER A 114 -4.36 2.37 3.75
CA SER A 114 -3.58 2.81 4.92
C SER A 114 -3.45 4.33 4.89
N SER A 115 -4.17 5.00 5.76
CA SER A 115 -4.13 6.44 5.93
C SER A 115 -2.98 6.85 6.87
N SER A 116 -3.06 8.02 7.46
CA SER A 116 -2.01 8.55 8.32
C SER A 116 -2.61 9.27 9.53
N ALA A 117 -1.93 9.18 10.67
CA ALA A 117 -2.26 9.98 11.85
C ALA A 117 -2.10 11.49 11.59
N CYS A 118 -1.37 11.85 10.55
CA CYS A 118 -1.17 13.27 10.17
C CYS A 118 -2.44 13.96 9.65
N ILE A 119 -3.52 13.22 9.38
CA ILE A 119 -4.81 13.81 9.04
C ILE A 119 -5.54 14.40 10.25
N TYR A 120 -5.16 14.00 11.45
CA TYR A 120 -5.76 14.51 12.68
C TYR A 120 -5.12 15.81 13.11
N PRO A 121 -5.88 16.74 13.73
CA PRO A 121 -5.31 18.01 14.21
C PRO A 121 -4.20 17.79 15.23
N GLU A 122 -3.13 18.57 15.12
CA GLU A 122 -1.97 18.45 15.99
C GLU A 122 -2.33 18.56 17.47
N HIS A 123 -3.24 19.47 17.83
CA HIS A 123 -3.63 19.67 19.23
C HIS A 123 -4.32 18.47 19.86
N LEU A 124 -4.86 17.53 19.05
CA LEU A 124 -5.44 16.28 19.53
C LEU A 124 -4.39 15.17 19.70
N GLN A 125 -3.15 15.40 19.26
CA GLN A 125 -2.07 14.41 19.25
C GLN A 125 -0.92 14.75 20.21
N ARG A 126 -1.05 15.81 21.04
CA ARG A 126 0.04 16.30 21.90
C ARG A 126 0.21 15.54 23.21
N ASP A 127 -0.76 14.72 23.59
CA ASP A 127 -0.73 13.91 24.80
C ASP A 127 -1.36 12.53 24.56
N THR A 128 -1.36 11.69 25.60
CA THR A 128 -1.88 10.33 25.51
C THR A 128 -3.36 10.21 25.89
N ASP A 129 -4.03 11.32 26.21
CA ASP A 129 -5.44 11.29 26.55
C ASP A 129 -6.30 11.04 25.31
N VAL A 130 -7.28 10.15 25.47
CA VAL A 130 -8.24 9.84 24.38
C VAL A 130 -9.19 11.01 24.23
N LYS A 131 -9.22 11.58 23.02
CA LYS A 131 -10.06 12.73 22.68
C LYS A 131 -11.01 12.37 21.54
N PRO A 132 -12.25 12.91 21.53
CA PRO A 132 -13.14 12.74 20.39
C PRO A 132 -12.57 13.44 19.17
N LEU A 133 -12.74 12.81 18.00
CA LEU A 133 -12.33 13.31 16.69
C LEU A 133 -13.42 14.19 16.07
#